data_5759dee0e79c4da126cbd7608ac8a10a
#
_entry.id   5759dee0e79c4da126cbd7608ac8a10a
#
_cell.length_a   1.000
_cell.length_b   1.000
_cell.length_c   1.000
_cell.angle_alpha   90.00
_cell.angle_beta   90.00
_cell.angle_gamma   90.00
#
_symmetry.space_group_name_H-M   'P 1'
#
loop_
_entity.id
_entity.type
_entity.pdbx_description
1 polymer ?
#
loop_
_entity_poly.entity_id
_entity_poly.type
_entity_poly.pdbx_seq_one_letter_code
_entity_poly.pdbx_strand_id
1 'polypeptide(L)'
;FYNKEMIKKPFETFDEYYKYSKEHTKDGNFGLLAKFDSIYYAYGALAPYGAYVFKRDAGGNYDAEDVGLSNDGAVEGVEYIKKFYTEGLFPAGIIGDNGINAIDSLFTEKKAAAVINGPWAVEPYTKAGVDFGVVPLPKLPNGKDMSSFMGVKGYVISSWAKDHDLAEKFINYINQPKYAAIRFKETMEIPPIKEVMADSIIQDNAIASAIAIQASRATPMPSIPEMSEVWGPIDAALQLSVTGKQDVKSALQGATDHIHNQIEAFRSGM
;
A
#
# COMPACT_ATOMS: atom_id res chain seq x y z
N PHE A 1 -4.67 -7.07 -7.56
CA PHE A 1 -5.71 -7.27 -8.58
C PHE A 1 -5.08 -7.87 -9.83
N TYR A 2 -5.71 -8.85 -10.43
CA TYR A 2 -5.28 -9.43 -11.70
C TYR A 2 -6.47 -9.59 -12.65
N ASN A 3 -6.23 -9.34 -13.93
CA ASN A 3 -7.23 -9.51 -14.99
C ASN A 3 -7.32 -11.00 -15.36
N LYS A 4 -8.49 -11.63 -15.14
CA LYS A 4 -8.74 -13.06 -15.40
C LYS A 4 -8.72 -13.41 -16.89
N GLU A 5 -8.89 -12.44 -17.78
CA GLU A 5 -8.75 -12.67 -19.21
C GLU A 5 -7.26 -12.91 -19.58
N MET A 6 -6.32 -12.28 -18.86
CA MET A 6 -4.89 -12.34 -19.11
C MET A 6 -4.15 -13.36 -18.23
N ILE A 7 -4.48 -13.42 -16.93
CA ILE A 7 -3.88 -14.35 -15.95
C ILE A 7 -4.97 -15.30 -15.46
N LYS A 8 -4.93 -16.56 -15.89
CA LYS A 8 -5.95 -17.56 -15.53
C LYS A 8 -5.83 -18.07 -14.08
N LYS A 9 -4.59 -18.12 -13.55
CA LYS A 9 -4.27 -18.44 -12.17
C LYS A 9 -3.26 -17.42 -11.67
N PRO A 10 -3.56 -16.69 -10.57
CA PRO A 10 -2.63 -15.70 -10.03
C PRO A 10 -1.35 -16.37 -9.55
N PHE A 11 -0.24 -15.65 -9.64
CA PHE A 11 1.05 -16.13 -9.22
C PHE A 11 1.22 -16.01 -7.69
N GLU A 12 2.03 -16.88 -7.11
CA GLU A 12 2.27 -16.92 -5.66
C GLU A 12 3.50 -16.08 -5.26
N THR A 13 4.43 -15.88 -6.20
CA THR A 13 5.68 -15.18 -5.95
C THR A 13 5.84 -13.95 -6.84
N PHE A 14 6.58 -12.97 -6.33
CA PHE A 14 6.87 -11.75 -7.06
C PHE A 14 7.80 -12.01 -8.25
N ASP A 15 8.66 -13.03 -8.17
CA ASP A 15 9.50 -13.47 -9.28
C ASP A 15 8.68 -14.05 -10.46
N GLU A 16 7.56 -14.71 -10.18
CA GLU A 16 6.66 -15.16 -11.25
C GLU A 16 6.00 -13.97 -11.94
N TYR A 17 5.55 -12.96 -11.19
CA TYR A 17 5.06 -11.70 -11.79
C TYR A 17 6.15 -10.97 -12.58
N TYR A 18 7.38 -10.95 -12.08
CA TYR A 18 8.50 -10.37 -12.82
C TYR A 18 8.77 -11.10 -14.14
N LYS A 19 8.84 -12.43 -14.13
CA LYS A 19 9.02 -13.24 -15.36
C LYS A 19 7.89 -13.02 -16.34
N TYR A 20 6.64 -13.07 -15.85
CA TYR A 20 5.47 -12.78 -16.66
C TYR A 20 5.54 -11.38 -17.28
N SER A 21 5.94 -10.37 -16.52
CA SER A 21 6.11 -9.01 -17.01
C SER A 21 7.16 -8.92 -18.12
N LYS A 22 8.29 -9.63 -18.00
CA LYS A 22 9.32 -9.68 -19.04
C LYS A 22 8.82 -10.26 -20.37
N GLU A 23 7.93 -11.22 -20.33
CA GLU A 23 7.38 -11.89 -21.51
C GLU A 23 6.23 -11.09 -22.17
N HIS A 24 5.46 -10.35 -21.36
CA HIS A 24 4.21 -9.75 -21.79
C HIS A 24 4.23 -8.22 -21.88
N THR A 25 5.28 -7.55 -21.37
CA THR A 25 5.39 -6.08 -21.50
C THR A 25 5.88 -5.73 -22.89
N LYS A 26 4.94 -5.44 -23.77
CA LYS A 26 5.17 -5.02 -25.17
C LYS A 26 3.94 -4.38 -25.77
N ASP A 27 4.07 -3.59 -26.80
CA ASP A 27 2.99 -2.99 -27.57
C ASP A 27 1.98 -2.22 -26.70
N GLY A 28 2.47 -1.55 -25.63
CA GLY A 28 1.63 -0.81 -24.69
C GLY A 28 0.88 -1.67 -23.68
N ASN A 29 1.15 -2.98 -23.62
CA ASN A 29 0.66 -3.87 -22.60
C ASN A 29 1.75 -4.15 -21.55
N PHE A 30 1.31 -4.42 -20.31
CA PHE A 30 2.16 -4.60 -19.14
C PHE A 30 1.76 -5.85 -18.36
N GLY A 31 2.73 -6.50 -17.75
CA GLY A 31 2.47 -7.61 -16.84
C GLY A 31 1.92 -7.13 -15.50
N LEU A 32 2.79 -6.83 -14.56
CA LEU A 32 2.45 -6.22 -13.28
C LEU A 32 2.75 -4.72 -13.33
N LEU A 33 1.89 -3.90 -12.73
CA LEU A 33 2.18 -2.49 -12.42
C LEU A 33 1.99 -2.21 -10.93
N ALA A 34 2.86 -1.38 -10.38
CA ALA A 34 2.80 -0.91 -9.00
C ALA A 34 3.46 0.46 -8.85
N LYS A 35 2.94 1.29 -7.96
CA LYS A 35 3.49 2.63 -7.69
C LYS A 35 4.62 2.57 -6.65
N PHE A 36 5.73 1.92 -7.00
CA PHE A 36 6.86 1.74 -6.09
C PHE A 36 7.77 2.97 -5.93
N ASP A 37 7.48 4.05 -6.61
CA ASP A 37 8.07 5.36 -6.37
C ASP A 37 7.39 6.14 -5.22
N SER A 38 6.43 5.52 -4.53
CA SER A 38 5.84 5.99 -3.28
C SER A 38 5.99 4.95 -2.18
N ILE A 39 6.45 5.38 -1.01
CA ILE A 39 6.67 4.51 0.15
C ILE A 39 5.38 3.82 0.60
N TYR A 40 4.22 4.46 0.40
CA TYR A 40 2.95 3.85 0.74
C TYR A 40 2.74 2.49 0.06
N TYR A 41 3.14 2.36 -1.19
CA TYR A 41 3.07 1.11 -1.95
C TYR A 41 4.36 0.28 -1.87
N ALA A 42 5.52 0.94 -1.85
CA ALA A 42 6.83 0.29 -1.81
C ALA A 42 7.11 -0.41 -0.49
N TYR A 43 6.56 0.11 0.62
CA TYR A 43 6.81 -0.43 1.96
C TYR A 43 6.57 -1.94 2.05
N GLY A 44 5.53 -2.42 1.35
CA GLY A 44 5.22 -3.85 1.30
C GLY A 44 6.35 -4.72 0.76
N ALA A 45 7.18 -4.18 -0.13
CA ALA A 45 8.34 -4.87 -0.67
C ALA A 45 9.60 -4.65 0.19
N LEU A 46 9.69 -3.57 0.96
CA LEU A 46 10.87 -3.22 1.75
C LEU A 46 10.85 -3.86 3.16
N ALA A 47 9.70 -3.82 3.83
CA ALA A 47 9.57 -4.29 5.22
C ALA A 47 10.00 -5.74 5.43
N PRO A 48 9.71 -6.71 4.53
CA PRO A 48 10.16 -8.09 4.70
C PRO A 48 11.68 -8.28 4.60
N TYR A 49 12.40 -7.31 4.04
CA TYR A 49 13.87 -7.29 4.05
C TYR A 49 14.44 -6.65 5.31
N GLY A 50 13.58 -6.05 6.15
CA GLY A 50 13.98 -5.45 7.44
C GLY A 50 13.90 -3.92 7.48
N ALA A 51 13.31 -3.28 6.48
CA ALA A 51 12.99 -1.85 6.54
C ALA A 51 11.86 -1.60 7.54
N TYR A 52 11.94 -0.48 8.24
CA TYR A 52 10.86 0.04 9.09
C TYR A 52 10.86 1.57 9.02
N VAL A 53 9.72 2.19 9.26
CA VAL A 53 9.67 3.66 9.32
C VAL A 53 10.32 4.12 10.60
N PHE A 54 9.70 3.81 11.73
CA PHE A 54 10.24 4.08 13.06
C PHE A 54 10.36 2.78 13.84
N LYS A 55 11.44 2.65 14.60
CA LYS A 55 11.59 1.50 15.47
C LYS A 55 10.50 1.46 16.52
N ARG A 56 10.03 0.27 16.80
CA ARG A 56 8.98 0.04 17.78
C ARG A 56 9.53 -0.73 18.97
N ASP A 57 9.27 -0.23 20.17
CA ASP A 57 9.65 -0.92 21.41
C ASP A 57 8.68 -2.08 21.72
N ALA A 58 9.00 -2.85 22.77
CA ALA A 58 8.14 -3.96 23.22
C ALA A 58 6.76 -3.50 23.74
N GLY A 59 6.63 -2.25 24.16
CA GLY A 59 5.37 -1.63 24.58
C GLY A 59 4.54 -1.11 23.42
N GLY A 60 5.10 -1.13 22.21
CA GLY A 60 4.44 -0.67 20.99
C GLY A 60 4.63 0.82 20.69
N ASN A 61 5.44 1.54 21.45
CA ASN A 61 5.74 2.95 21.18
C ASN A 61 6.75 3.07 20.04
N TYR A 62 6.61 4.13 19.25
CA TYR A 62 7.53 4.45 18.17
C TYR A 62 8.66 5.36 18.66
N ASP A 63 9.89 5.03 18.27
CA ASP A 63 11.07 5.88 18.40
C ASP A 63 11.33 6.60 17.08
N ALA A 64 10.94 7.87 17.01
CA ALA A 64 11.09 8.67 15.80
C ALA A 64 12.54 9.04 15.48
N GLU A 65 13.48 8.81 16.41
CA GLU A 65 14.92 9.00 16.16
C GLU A 65 15.55 7.76 15.48
N ASP A 66 14.89 6.60 15.51
CA ASP A 66 15.39 5.38 14.87
C ASP A 66 14.58 5.10 13.61
N VAL A 67 15.05 5.64 12.47
CA VAL A 67 14.43 5.51 11.14
C VAL A 67 15.15 4.45 10.33
N GLY A 68 14.49 3.33 10.05
CA GLY A 68 15.07 2.19 9.34
C GLY A 68 14.80 2.18 7.82
N LEU A 69 14.60 3.33 7.19
CA LEU A 69 14.34 3.45 5.76
C LEU A 69 15.59 3.54 4.88
N SER A 70 16.78 3.58 5.48
CA SER A 70 18.08 3.54 4.80
C SER A 70 18.97 2.37 5.23
N ASN A 71 18.43 1.44 6.03
CA ASN A 71 19.17 0.24 6.42
C ASN A 71 19.42 -0.69 5.23
N ASP A 72 20.30 -1.68 5.41
CA ASP A 72 20.67 -2.60 4.31
C ASP A 72 19.46 -3.35 3.72
N GLY A 73 18.45 -3.67 4.56
CA GLY A 73 17.22 -4.31 4.09
C GLY A 73 16.36 -3.37 3.24
N ALA A 74 16.28 -2.09 3.58
CA ALA A 74 15.60 -1.10 2.75
C ALA A 74 16.30 -0.96 1.38
N VAL A 75 17.63 -0.91 1.37
CA VAL A 75 18.42 -0.86 0.14
C VAL A 75 18.16 -2.09 -0.73
N GLU A 76 18.21 -3.30 -0.14
CA GLU A 76 17.96 -4.56 -0.87
C GLU A 76 16.54 -4.58 -1.49
N GLY A 77 15.53 -4.17 -0.72
CA GLY A 77 14.15 -4.10 -1.20
C GLY A 77 13.99 -3.12 -2.36
N VAL A 78 14.59 -1.92 -2.28
CA VAL A 78 14.53 -0.92 -3.36
C VAL A 78 15.30 -1.39 -4.60
N GLU A 79 16.48 -2.00 -4.45
CA GLU A 79 17.23 -2.55 -5.60
C GLU A 79 16.44 -3.64 -6.32
N TYR A 80 15.62 -4.41 -5.59
CA TYR A 80 14.77 -5.41 -6.21
C TYR A 80 13.63 -4.78 -7.02
N ILE A 81 12.87 -3.84 -6.45
CA ILE A 81 11.74 -3.21 -7.17
C ILE A 81 12.20 -2.28 -8.31
N LYS A 82 13.38 -1.68 -8.20
CA LYS A 82 14.00 -0.84 -9.22
C LYS A 82 14.12 -1.55 -10.57
N LYS A 83 14.32 -2.86 -10.59
CA LYS A 83 14.43 -3.66 -11.82
C LYS A 83 13.23 -3.48 -12.74
N PHE A 84 12.03 -3.36 -12.21
CA PHE A 84 10.81 -3.16 -13.00
C PHE A 84 10.85 -1.86 -13.79
N TYR A 85 11.48 -0.82 -13.25
CA TYR A 85 11.64 0.46 -13.93
C TYR A 85 12.80 0.43 -14.92
N THR A 86 13.97 -0.03 -14.49
CA THR A 86 15.20 0.01 -15.30
C THR A 86 15.17 -0.96 -16.48
N GLU A 87 14.39 -2.03 -16.39
CA GLU A 87 14.19 -3.00 -17.47
C GLU A 87 12.97 -2.65 -18.36
N GLY A 88 12.34 -1.48 -18.15
CA GLY A 88 11.22 -1.01 -18.97
C GLY A 88 9.92 -1.80 -18.78
N LEU A 89 9.78 -2.54 -17.66
CA LEU A 89 8.56 -3.29 -17.33
C LEU A 89 7.45 -2.39 -16.83
N PHE A 90 7.81 -1.21 -16.31
CA PHE A 90 6.91 -0.15 -15.89
C PHE A 90 7.03 1.05 -16.83
N PRO A 91 5.91 1.64 -17.31
CA PRO A 91 5.98 2.83 -18.15
C PRO A 91 6.40 4.06 -17.34
N ALA A 92 7.16 4.96 -17.94
CA ALA A 92 7.62 6.20 -17.29
C ALA A 92 6.45 7.05 -16.74
N GLY A 93 5.27 6.97 -17.34
CA GLY A 93 4.09 7.73 -16.95
C GLY A 93 3.49 7.35 -15.58
N ILE A 94 3.95 6.26 -14.94
CA ILE A 94 3.48 5.90 -13.59
C ILE A 94 4.35 6.48 -12.46
N ILE A 95 5.39 7.24 -12.79
CA ILE A 95 6.24 7.91 -11.79
C ILE A 95 5.65 9.28 -11.47
N GLY A 96 5.71 9.68 -10.20
CA GLY A 96 5.19 10.96 -9.71
C GLY A 96 3.70 10.93 -9.34
N ASP A 97 3.13 12.10 -9.06
CA ASP A 97 1.84 12.24 -8.37
C ASP A 97 0.65 11.57 -9.09
N ASN A 98 0.65 11.62 -10.42
CA ASN A 98 -0.43 11.02 -11.22
C ASN A 98 -0.22 9.52 -11.52
N GLY A 99 0.82 8.90 -11.01
CA GLY A 99 1.19 7.53 -11.36
C GLY A 99 0.12 6.50 -11.04
N ILE A 100 -0.58 6.64 -9.90
CA ILE A 100 -1.66 5.71 -9.55
C ILE A 100 -2.84 5.80 -10.53
N ASN A 101 -3.19 6.99 -10.98
CA ASN A 101 -4.26 7.17 -11.98
C ASN A 101 -3.89 6.53 -13.32
N ALA A 102 -2.61 6.62 -13.71
CA ALA A 102 -2.12 5.97 -14.92
C ALA A 102 -2.15 4.43 -14.80
N ILE A 103 -1.80 3.88 -13.64
CA ILE A 103 -1.90 2.44 -13.34
C ILE A 103 -3.37 1.99 -13.44
N ASP A 104 -4.30 2.73 -12.79
CA ASP A 104 -5.72 2.42 -12.80
C ASP A 104 -6.30 2.47 -14.23
N SER A 105 -5.90 3.47 -15.03
CA SER A 105 -6.31 3.57 -16.43
C SER A 105 -5.82 2.39 -17.25
N LEU A 106 -4.55 2.00 -17.13
CA LEU A 106 -3.99 0.87 -17.85
C LEU A 106 -4.67 -0.46 -17.45
N PHE A 107 -5.05 -0.62 -16.19
CA PHE A 107 -5.77 -1.81 -15.75
C PHE A 107 -7.22 -1.83 -16.27
N THR A 108 -7.93 -0.71 -16.20
CA THR A 108 -9.32 -0.61 -16.70
C THR A 108 -9.41 -0.70 -18.21
N GLU A 109 -8.38 -0.26 -18.94
CA GLU A 109 -8.24 -0.45 -20.39
C GLU A 109 -7.77 -1.86 -20.76
N LYS A 110 -7.62 -2.77 -19.79
CA LYS A 110 -7.11 -4.14 -19.99
C LYS A 110 -5.71 -4.21 -20.60
N LYS A 111 -4.89 -3.20 -20.36
CA LYS A 111 -3.50 -3.11 -20.80
C LYS A 111 -2.50 -3.59 -19.75
N ALA A 112 -2.90 -3.66 -18.47
CA ALA A 112 -2.11 -4.25 -17.39
C ALA A 112 -2.74 -5.57 -16.94
N ALA A 113 -1.93 -6.62 -16.86
CA ALA A 113 -2.40 -7.94 -16.46
C ALA A 113 -2.63 -8.05 -14.94
N ALA A 114 -1.85 -7.32 -14.14
CA ALA A 114 -2.00 -7.23 -12.70
C ALA A 114 -1.58 -5.84 -12.19
N VAL A 115 -2.16 -5.42 -11.06
CA VAL A 115 -1.80 -4.18 -10.38
C VAL A 115 -1.79 -4.38 -8.86
N ILE A 116 -0.88 -3.69 -8.18
CA ILE A 116 -0.91 -3.57 -6.73
C ILE A 116 -1.73 -2.32 -6.38
N ASN A 117 -2.85 -2.54 -5.69
CA ASN A 117 -3.74 -1.47 -5.24
C ASN A 117 -4.47 -1.90 -3.95
N GLY A 118 -5.29 -1.03 -3.39
CA GLY A 118 -6.05 -1.29 -2.17
C GLY A 118 -7.53 -1.57 -2.41
N PRO A 119 -8.31 -1.87 -1.34
CA PRO A 119 -9.73 -2.20 -1.43
C PRO A 119 -10.58 -1.16 -2.15
N TRP A 120 -10.19 0.11 -2.08
CA TRP A 120 -10.86 1.24 -2.77
C TRP A 120 -10.92 1.10 -4.29
N ALA A 121 -10.07 0.25 -4.89
CA ALA A 121 -10.06 0.03 -6.33
C ALA A 121 -11.12 -0.97 -6.80
N VAL A 122 -11.75 -1.73 -5.89
CA VAL A 122 -12.77 -2.73 -6.23
C VAL A 122 -13.94 -2.12 -6.99
N GLU A 123 -14.51 -1.05 -6.46
CA GLU A 123 -15.67 -0.39 -7.07
C GLU A 123 -15.35 0.23 -8.44
N PRO A 124 -14.29 1.05 -8.60
CA PRO A 124 -13.92 1.59 -9.92
C PRO A 124 -13.66 0.51 -10.97
N TYR A 125 -12.93 -0.56 -10.61
CA TYR A 125 -12.63 -1.64 -11.55
C TYR A 125 -13.87 -2.46 -11.94
N THR A 126 -14.78 -2.65 -10.98
CA THR A 126 -16.09 -3.28 -11.25
C THR A 126 -16.92 -2.43 -12.20
N LYS A 127 -17.00 -1.11 -11.97
CA LYS A 127 -17.72 -0.18 -12.84
C LYS A 127 -17.14 -0.10 -14.24
N ALA A 128 -15.84 -0.27 -14.38
CA ALA A 128 -15.16 -0.32 -15.66
C ALA A 128 -15.36 -1.66 -16.41
N GLY A 129 -16.03 -2.65 -15.80
CA GLY A 129 -16.32 -3.93 -16.42
C GLY A 129 -15.10 -4.84 -16.59
N VAL A 130 -14.08 -4.71 -15.74
CA VAL A 130 -12.93 -5.61 -15.73
C VAL A 130 -13.31 -6.90 -15.02
N ASP A 131 -13.09 -8.05 -15.65
CA ASP A 131 -13.16 -9.35 -14.96
C ASP A 131 -11.87 -9.59 -14.21
N PHE A 132 -11.86 -9.25 -12.93
CA PHE A 132 -10.65 -9.33 -12.09
C PHE A 132 -10.81 -10.30 -10.92
N GLY A 133 -9.67 -10.76 -10.42
CA GLY A 133 -9.56 -11.40 -9.12
C GLY A 133 -8.69 -10.56 -8.17
N VAL A 134 -8.85 -10.80 -6.88
CA VAL A 134 -8.03 -10.19 -5.83
C VAL A 134 -7.36 -11.30 -5.04
N VAL A 135 -6.07 -11.14 -4.80
CA VAL A 135 -5.26 -12.09 -4.01
C VAL A 135 -4.36 -11.31 -3.05
N PRO A 136 -3.90 -11.91 -1.96
CA PRO A 136 -2.86 -11.32 -1.12
C PRO A 136 -1.62 -10.99 -1.95
N LEU A 137 -0.82 -10.04 -1.50
CA LEU A 137 0.45 -9.72 -2.13
C LEU A 137 1.37 -10.95 -2.13
N PRO A 138 2.13 -11.16 -3.22
CA PRO A 138 2.92 -12.36 -3.42
C PRO A 138 4.14 -12.41 -2.48
N LYS A 139 4.77 -13.58 -2.39
CA LYS A 139 6.04 -13.76 -1.68
C LYS A 139 7.19 -13.11 -2.44
N LEU A 140 8.08 -12.48 -1.68
CA LEU A 140 9.34 -11.92 -2.21
C LEU A 140 10.40 -13.02 -2.40
N PRO A 141 11.50 -12.73 -3.14
CA PRO A 141 12.59 -13.68 -3.36
C PRO A 141 13.23 -14.22 -2.07
N ASN A 142 13.19 -13.47 -0.98
CA ASN A 142 13.65 -13.91 0.33
C ASN A 142 12.70 -14.91 1.03
N GLY A 143 11.63 -15.34 0.37
CA GLY A 143 10.63 -16.28 0.85
C GLY A 143 9.59 -15.71 1.82
N LYS A 144 9.69 -14.42 2.17
CA LYS A 144 8.74 -13.75 3.07
C LYS A 144 7.55 -13.18 2.29
N ASP A 145 6.40 -13.13 2.94
CA ASP A 145 5.22 -12.46 2.39
C ASP A 145 5.43 -10.95 2.37
N MET A 146 4.92 -10.25 1.35
CA MET A 146 4.91 -8.79 1.34
C MET A 146 4.03 -8.26 2.48
N SER A 147 4.53 -7.25 3.20
CA SER A 147 3.88 -6.64 4.37
C SER A 147 3.52 -5.18 4.11
N SER A 148 2.34 -4.96 3.52
CA SER A 148 1.83 -3.60 3.25
C SER A 148 1.57 -2.80 4.52
N PHE A 149 1.44 -1.49 4.42
CA PHE A 149 0.85 -0.70 5.49
C PHE A 149 -0.61 -1.10 5.73
N MET A 150 -1.02 -1.05 6.98
CA MET A 150 -2.41 -1.13 7.41
C MET A 150 -2.80 0.19 8.07
N GLY A 151 -3.73 0.90 7.44
CA GLY A 151 -4.37 2.08 8.03
C GLY A 151 -5.62 1.69 8.80
N VAL A 152 -5.88 2.39 9.89
CA VAL A 152 -7.12 2.30 10.65
C VAL A 152 -7.90 3.59 10.47
N LYS A 153 -9.14 3.48 9.97
CA LYS A 153 -10.05 4.61 9.78
C LYS A 153 -11.10 4.60 10.87
N GLY A 154 -11.45 5.76 11.40
CA GLY A 154 -12.47 5.91 12.42
C GLY A 154 -13.21 7.23 12.30
N TYR A 155 -14.44 7.25 12.78
CA TYR A 155 -15.19 8.49 12.99
C TYR A 155 -14.81 9.07 14.34
N VAL A 156 -14.55 10.37 14.39
CA VAL A 156 -14.24 11.11 15.62
C VAL A 156 -15.19 12.30 15.76
N ILE A 157 -15.48 12.68 17.00
CA ILE A 157 -16.27 13.89 17.26
C ILE A 157 -15.31 15.08 17.27
N SER A 158 -15.60 16.07 16.43
CA SER A 158 -14.84 17.32 16.43
C SER A 158 -15.02 18.04 17.77
N SER A 159 -13.93 18.60 18.33
CA SER A 159 -13.98 19.47 19.50
C SER A 159 -14.85 20.72 19.29
N TRP A 160 -15.10 21.09 18.03
CA TRP A 160 -15.96 22.20 17.61
C TRP A 160 -17.43 21.82 17.40
N ALA A 161 -17.79 20.53 17.65
CA ALA A 161 -19.18 20.11 17.52
C ALA A 161 -20.08 20.87 18.52
N LYS A 162 -21.18 21.43 18.02
CA LYS A 162 -22.13 22.18 18.86
C LYS A 162 -22.93 21.28 19.81
N ASP A 163 -23.15 20.04 19.42
CA ASP A 163 -23.89 19.02 20.17
C ASP A 163 -23.12 17.70 20.15
N HIS A 164 -22.32 17.47 21.20
CA HIS A 164 -21.51 16.29 21.34
C HIS A 164 -22.35 15.02 21.55
N ASP A 165 -23.48 15.13 22.30
CA ASP A 165 -24.37 14.00 22.57
C ASP A 165 -25.05 13.51 21.29
N LEU A 166 -25.47 14.44 20.43
CA LEU A 166 -26.04 14.09 19.13
C LEU A 166 -25.00 13.48 18.20
N ALA A 167 -23.78 14.01 18.20
CA ALA A 167 -22.68 13.47 17.41
C ALA A 167 -22.32 12.04 17.86
N GLU A 168 -22.26 11.77 19.17
CA GLU A 168 -22.04 10.44 19.72
C GLU A 168 -23.16 9.46 19.32
N LYS A 169 -24.41 9.87 19.45
CA LYS A 169 -25.56 9.07 19.00
C LYS A 169 -25.47 8.73 17.53
N PHE A 170 -25.06 9.69 16.70
CA PHE A 170 -24.89 9.48 15.26
C PHE A 170 -23.77 8.45 14.98
N ILE A 171 -22.59 8.59 15.60
CA ILE A 171 -21.49 7.64 15.44
C ILE A 171 -21.92 6.24 15.88
N ASN A 172 -22.59 6.12 17.02
CA ASN A 172 -23.08 4.84 17.51
C ASN A 172 -24.13 4.25 16.55
N TYR A 173 -25.00 5.06 15.97
CA TYR A 173 -26.00 4.62 15.00
C TYR A 173 -25.34 4.06 13.72
N ILE A 174 -24.40 4.78 13.09
CA ILE A 174 -23.77 4.35 11.84
C ILE A 174 -22.81 3.16 12.03
N ASN A 175 -22.38 2.88 13.25
CA ASN A 175 -21.53 1.74 13.59
C ASN A 175 -22.29 0.50 14.06
N GLN A 176 -23.64 0.51 14.04
CA GLN A 176 -24.40 -0.71 14.29
C GLN A 176 -24.08 -1.77 13.22
N PRO A 177 -24.13 -3.07 13.57
CA PRO A 177 -23.80 -4.18 12.66
C PRO A 177 -24.49 -4.07 11.30
N LYS A 178 -25.76 -3.72 11.28
CA LYS A 178 -26.55 -3.51 10.06
C LYS A 178 -25.90 -2.52 9.08
N TYR A 179 -25.48 -1.35 9.61
CA TYR A 179 -24.92 -0.30 8.76
C TYR A 179 -23.47 -0.57 8.39
N ALA A 180 -22.72 -1.25 9.25
CA ALA A 180 -21.41 -1.74 8.95
C ALA A 180 -21.43 -2.79 7.81
N ALA A 181 -22.41 -3.68 7.80
CA ALA A 181 -22.61 -4.64 6.72
C ALA A 181 -22.98 -3.95 5.39
N ILE A 182 -23.81 -2.90 5.42
CA ILE A 182 -24.13 -2.09 4.23
C ILE A 182 -22.86 -1.41 3.71
N ARG A 183 -22.10 -0.76 4.60
CA ARG A 183 -20.85 -0.08 4.24
C ARG A 183 -19.85 -1.05 3.60
N PHE A 184 -19.70 -2.26 4.16
CA PHE A 184 -18.88 -3.29 3.54
C PHE A 184 -19.31 -3.62 2.10
N LYS A 185 -20.62 -3.80 1.86
CA LYS A 185 -21.13 -4.10 0.51
C LYS A 185 -20.82 -3.01 -0.51
N GLU A 186 -20.83 -1.75 -0.08
CA GLU A 186 -20.59 -0.60 -0.96
C GLU A 186 -19.10 -0.28 -1.15
N THR A 187 -18.27 -0.50 -0.12
CA THR A 187 -16.87 -0.01 -0.11
C THR A 187 -15.83 -1.11 -0.06
N MET A 188 -16.22 -2.34 0.24
CA MET A 188 -15.35 -3.47 0.56
C MET A 188 -14.40 -3.21 1.75
N GLU A 189 -14.66 -2.17 2.54
CA GLU A 189 -13.94 -1.91 3.79
C GLU A 189 -14.38 -2.90 4.87
N ILE A 190 -13.46 -3.73 5.34
CA ILE A 190 -13.74 -4.74 6.36
C ILE A 190 -14.05 -4.05 7.70
N PRO A 191 -15.28 -4.21 8.25
CA PRO A 191 -15.64 -3.57 9.51
C PRO A 191 -14.96 -4.26 10.69
N PRO A 192 -14.52 -3.52 11.74
CA PRO A 192 -13.91 -4.11 12.94
C PRO A 192 -14.98 -4.62 13.94
N ILE A 193 -16.06 -5.21 13.43
CA ILE A 193 -17.19 -5.71 14.23
C ILE A 193 -17.26 -7.23 14.10
N LYS A 194 -16.99 -7.95 15.18
CA LYS A 194 -16.88 -9.43 15.19
C LYS A 194 -18.10 -10.13 14.59
N GLU A 195 -19.30 -9.63 14.91
CA GLU A 195 -20.56 -10.18 14.40
C GLU A 195 -20.62 -10.07 12.87
N VAL A 196 -20.30 -8.89 12.31
CA VAL A 196 -20.29 -8.67 10.85
C VAL A 196 -19.16 -9.44 10.17
N MET A 197 -18.02 -9.57 10.84
CA MET A 197 -16.89 -10.37 10.35
C MET A 197 -17.25 -11.86 10.23
N ALA A 198 -18.16 -12.36 11.06
CA ALA A 198 -18.64 -13.75 11.00
C ALA A 198 -19.78 -13.96 10.01
N ASP A 199 -20.33 -12.90 9.44
CA ASP A 199 -21.43 -12.98 8.46
C ASP A 199 -20.95 -13.57 7.12
N SER A 200 -21.79 -14.33 6.47
CA SER A 200 -21.53 -14.95 5.17
C SER A 200 -21.21 -13.93 4.07
N ILE A 201 -21.72 -12.70 4.17
CA ILE A 201 -21.38 -11.61 3.23
C ILE A 201 -19.89 -11.32 3.16
N ILE A 202 -19.16 -11.58 4.27
CA ILE A 202 -17.70 -11.43 4.34
C ILE A 202 -17.03 -12.79 4.14
N GLN A 203 -17.47 -13.82 4.85
CA GLN A 203 -16.83 -15.14 4.87
C GLN A 203 -16.84 -15.81 3.48
N ASP A 204 -17.91 -15.66 2.71
CA ASP A 204 -18.04 -16.23 1.38
C ASP A 204 -17.53 -15.30 0.26
N ASN A 205 -17.00 -14.11 0.63
CA ASN A 205 -16.50 -13.14 -0.33
C ASN A 205 -15.00 -13.33 -0.55
N ALA A 206 -14.62 -13.80 -1.75
CA ALA A 206 -13.22 -14.05 -2.10
C ALA A 206 -12.32 -12.80 -2.01
N ILE A 207 -12.86 -11.61 -2.33
CA ILE A 207 -12.12 -10.35 -2.23
C ILE A 207 -11.88 -10.00 -0.76
N ALA A 208 -12.90 -10.11 0.08
CA ALA A 208 -12.78 -9.87 1.51
C ALA A 208 -11.79 -10.84 2.17
N SER A 209 -11.82 -12.11 1.78
CA SER A 209 -10.87 -13.11 2.25
C SER A 209 -9.43 -12.75 1.89
N ALA A 210 -9.16 -12.35 0.64
CA ALA A 210 -7.83 -11.91 0.20
C ALA A 210 -7.34 -10.68 0.99
N ILE A 211 -8.21 -9.70 1.21
CA ILE A 211 -7.91 -8.49 1.99
C ILE A 211 -7.62 -8.86 3.46
N ALA A 212 -8.41 -9.75 4.06
CA ALA A 212 -8.22 -10.18 5.44
C ALA A 212 -6.88 -10.92 5.62
N ILE A 213 -6.52 -11.80 4.68
CA ILE A 213 -5.20 -12.46 4.68
C ILE A 213 -4.08 -11.43 4.59
N GLN A 214 -4.17 -10.45 3.68
CA GLN A 214 -3.17 -9.39 3.56
C GLN A 214 -3.10 -8.53 4.83
N ALA A 215 -4.23 -8.18 5.42
CA ALA A 215 -4.28 -7.43 6.68
C ALA A 215 -3.57 -8.16 7.83
N SER A 216 -3.64 -9.49 7.89
CA SER A 216 -2.92 -10.29 8.89
C SER A 216 -1.39 -10.27 8.72
N ARG A 217 -0.90 -9.90 7.54
CA ARG A 217 0.52 -9.77 7.18
C ARG A 217 1.01 -8.32 7.21
N ALA A 218 0.08 -7.38 7.32
CA ALA A 218 0.35 -5.96 7.21
C ALA A 218 1.01 -5.38 8.47
N THR A 219 1.76 -4.31 8.27
CA THR A 219 2.36 -3.54 9.35
C THR A 219 1.49 -2.32 9.65
N PRO A 220 1.06 -2.10 10.90
CA PRO A 220 0.37 -0.87 11.25
C PRO A 220 1.19 0.37 10.86
N MET A 221 0.57 1.27 10.12
CA MET A 221 1.20 2.54 9.77
C MET A 221 1.42 3.37 11.04
N PRO A 222 2.61 3.96 11.25
CA PRO A 222 2.85 4.78 12.43
C PRO A 222 1.82 5.90 12.55
N SER A 223 1.24 6.04 13.76
CA SER A 223 0.19 7.02 14.06
C SER A 223 0.69 8.25 14.83
N ILE A 224 2.01 8.41 14.95
CA ILE A 224 2.63 9.58 15.57
C ILE A 224 2.74 10.75 14.59
N PRO A 225 2.71 12.00 15.07
CA PRO A 225 2.73 13.18 14.21
C PRO A 225 3.95 13.26 13.29
N GLU A 226 5.09 12.76 13.73
CA GLU A 226 6.36 12.73 12.98
C GLU A 226 6.27 11.93 11.68
N MET A 227 5.25 11.09 11.53
CA MET A 227 5.00 10.37 10.28
C MET A 227 4.75 11.31 9.10
N SER A 228 4.26 12.54 9.33
CA SER A 228 4.07 13.54 8.28
C SER A 228 5.37 13.93 7.59
N GLU A 229 6.49 13.90 8.33
CA GLU A 229 7.81 14.31 7.84
C GLU A 229 8.51 13.21 7.00
N VAL A 230 7.92 12.01 6.95
CA VAL A 230 8.52 10.86 6.24
C VAL A 230 8.17 10.86 4.74
N TRP A 231 6.94 11.20 4.38
CA TRP A 231 6.40 10.97 3.04
C TRP A 231 7.19 11.64 1.93
N GLY A 232 7.39 12.94 2.03
CA GLY A 232 8.05 13.74 0.98
C GLY A 232 9.50 13.30 0.72
N PRO A 233 10.37 13.28 1.73
CA PRO A 233 11.76 12.89 1.54
C PRO A 233 11.94 11.48 0.98
N ILE A 234 11.19 10.49 1.48
CA ILE A 234 11.37 9.10 1.06
C ILE A 234 10.80 8.85 -0.33
N ASP A 235 9.65 9.45 -0.69
CA ASP A 235 9.10 9.34 -2.05
C ASP A 235 10.06 9.96 -3.08
N ALA A 236 10.66 11.11 -2.76
CA ALA A 236 11.70 11.72 -3.61
C ALA A 236 12.91 10.79 -3.80
N ALA A 237 13.39 10.16 -2.72
CA ALA A 237 14.50 9.20 -2.79
C ALA A 237 14.15 7.96 -3.62
N LEU A 238 12.94 7.43 -3.47
CA LEU A 238 12.46 6.32 -4.29
C LEU A 238 12.42 6.71 -5.77
N GLN A 239 11.89 7.89 -6.12
CA GLN A 239 11.86 8.38 -7.50
C GLN A 239 13.26 8.53 -8.10
N LEU A 240 14.22 9.07 -7.34
CA LEU A 240 15.62 9.17 -7.79
C LEU A 240 16.25 7.77 -8.00
N SER A 241 15.97 6.84 -7.09
CA SER A 241 16.48 5.48 -7.12
C SER A 241 15.93 4.68 -8.31
N VAL A 242 14.59 4.64 -8.49
CA VAL A 242 13.97 3.83 -9.54
C VAL A 242 14.22 4.39 -10.94
N THR A 243 14.48 5.70 -11.06
CA THR A 243 14.87 6.32 -12.33
C THR A 243 16.38 6.22 -12.63
N GLY A 244 17.17 5.67 -11.68
CA GLY A 244 18.63 5.55 -11.84
C GLY A 244 19.37 6.88 -11.76
N LYS A 245 18.74 7.96 -11.32
CA LYS A 245 19.35 9.29 -11.17
C LYS A 245 20.28 9.37 -9.97
N GLN A 246 20.10 8.51 -8.99
CA GLN A 246 20.95 8.37 -7.82
C GLN A 246 21.04 6.89 -7.43
N ASP A 247 22.17 6.48 -6.83
CA ASP A 247 22.25 5.14 -6.25
C ASP A 247 21.33 5.02 -5.04
N VAL A 248 20.80 3.81 -4.84
CA VAL A 248 19.75 3.56 -3.84
C VAL A 248 20.21 3.91 -2.43
N LYS A 249 21.42 3.51 -2.06
CA LYS A 249 21.93 3.72 -0.71
C LYS A 249 22.07 5.21 -0.37
N SER A 250 22.67 5.98 -1.28
CA SER A 250 22.84 7.43 -1.11
C SER A 250 21.50 8.18 -1.11
N ALA A 251 20.55 7.75 -1.95
CA ALA A 251 19.22 8.38 -2.00
C ALA A 251 18.46 8.15 -0.70
N LEU A 252 18.41 6.91 -0.21
CA LEU A 252 17.72 6.57 1.04
C LEU A 252 18.38 7.18 2.26
N GLN A 253 19.72 7.23 2.30
CA GLN A 253 20.44 7.89 3.39
C GLN A 253 20.14 9.39 3.44
N GLY A 254 20.20 10.06 2.30
CA GLY A 254 19.87 11.49 2.23
C GLY A 254 18.42 11.78 2.64
N ALA A 255 17.48 10.90 2.30
CA ALA A 255 16.10 11.01 2.75
C ALA A 255 15.98 10.82 4.27
N THR A 256 16.66 9.84 4.85
CA THR A 256 16.65 9.60 6.30
C THR A 256 17.24 10.78 7.06
N ASP A 257 18.36 11.34 6.58
CA ASP A 257 18.98 12.54 7.17
C ASP A 257 18.01 13.74 7.11
N HIS A 258 17.29 13.90 5.99
CA HIS A 258 16.27 14.95 5.83
C HIS A 258 15.09 14.74 6.79
N ILE A 259 14.60 13.51 6.94
CA ILE A 259 13.53 13.17 7.88
C ILE A 259 13.94 13.54 9.32
N HIS A 260 15.14 13.19 9.76
CA HIS A 260 15.63 13.57 11.09
C HIS A 260 15.64 15.09 11.28
N ASN A 261 16.17 15.84 10.31
CA ASN A 261 16.20 17.31 10.39
C ASN A 261 14.79 17.91 10.45
N GLN A 262 13.83 17.37 9.68
CA GLN A 262 12.45 17.84 9.72
C GLN A 262 11.76 17.51 11.04
N ILE A 263 11.99 16.32 11.61
CA ILE A 263 11.44 15.93 12.92
C ILE A 263 12.00 16.83 14.02
N GLU A 264 13.31 17.14 14.00
CA GLU A 264 13.92 18.07 14.95
C GLU A 264 13.31 19.47 14.85
N ALA A 265 13.15 19.99 13.63
CA ALA A 265 12.49 21.27 13.37
C ALA A 265 11.03 21.28 13.82
N PHE A 266 10.28 20.21 13.54
CA PHE A 266 8.89 20.03 13.94
C PHE A 266 8.74 20.08 15.46
N ARG A 267 9.59 19.37 16.21
CA ARG A 267 9.57 19.34 17.68
C ARG A 267 10.01 20.66 18.31
N SER A 268 10.96 21.36 17.70
CA SER A 268 11.42 22.67 18.20
C SER A 268 10.43 23.80 17.94
N GLY A 269 9.47 23.61 17.03
CA GLY A 269 8.41 24.57 16.70
C GLY A 269 7.10 24.37 17.50
N MET A 270 7.01 23.29 18.29
CA MET A 270 5.90 23.03 19.23
C MET A 270 6.23 23.58 20.62
#